data_0550d0ee147cbd23022b703c70e649bf
#
_entry.id   0550d0ee147cbd23022b703c70e649bf
#
_cell.length_a   1.000
_cell.length_b   1.000
_cell.length_c   1.000
_cell.angle_alpha   90.00
_cell.angle_beta   90.00
_cell.angle_gamma   90.00
#
_symmetry.space_group_name_H-M   'P 1'
#
loop_
_entity.id
_entity.type
_entity.pdbx_description
1 polymer ?
#
loop_
_entity_poly.entity_id
_entity_poly.type
_entity_poly.pdbx_seq_one_letter_code
_entity_poly.pdbx_strand_id
1 'polypeptide(L)'
;EKRAAQCDVLLAANDYYDYFIIAGNSDEAVEKKDDASSGERVYAQRETMLRGAQIFLEKAKEKQATLALWAPHAYKYGFFSGMGVKPWKKGNVGDQYKKDGKTYTLTLTNEDMVKENLTWYQHMAEILGEGTIVLPVCEAYRTVIEQYPTLVDPYLEPGVECGDNGHQNNLGNYISACVCFQSIFGTLPPAVVPKSHTSGLPGGSITKEQAEAIINALAK
;
A
#
# COMPACT_ATOMS: atom_id res chain seq x y z
N GLU A 1 2.50 -13.35 15.16
CA GLU A 1 2.55 -14.76 15.55
C GLU A 1 1.35 -15.57 15.04
N LYS A 2 0.09 -15.18 15.32
CA LYS A 2 -1.10 -15.93 14.89
C LYS A 2 -1.20 -16.10 13.36
N ARG A 3 -0.90 -15.04 12.58
CA ARG A 3 -0.89 -15.11 11.11
C ARG A 3 0.26 -15.96 10.58
N ALA A 4 1.42 -15.92 11.23
CA ALA A 4 2.55 -16.76 10.86
C ALA A 4 2.23 -18.26 11.03
N ALA A 5 1.57 -18.64 12.12
CA ALA A 5 1.11 -20.00 12.32
C ALA A 5 0.06 -20.45 11.29
N GLN A 6 -0.81 -19.56 10.83
CA GLN A 6 -1.76 -19.86 9.75
C GLN A 6 -1.07 -20.09 8.39
N CYS A 7 0.07 -19.43 8.15
CA CYS A 7 0.86 -19.66 6.94
C CYS A 7 1.54 -21.03 6.95
N ASP A 8 1.83 -21.63 8.10
CA ASP A 8 2.53 -22.91 8.15
C ASP A 8 1.79 -24.03 7.42
N VAL A 9 0.46 -24.01 7.43
CA VAL A 9 -0.37 -24.97 6.68
C VAL A 9 -0.21 -24.79 5.18
N LEU A 10 -0.15 -23.53 4.69
CA LEU A 10 0.06 -23.23 3.28
C LEU A 10 1.49 -23.55 2.85
N LEU A 11 2.46 -23.29 3.72
CA LEU A 11 3.88 -23.54 3.48
C LEU A 11 4.24 -25.03 3.46
N ALA A 12 3.46 -25.84 4.15
CA ALA A 12 3.62 -27.31 4.11
C ALA A 12 3.20 -27.92 2.76
N ALA A 13 2.44 -27.18 1.93
CA ALA A 13 1.92 -27.70 0.66
C ALA A 13 2.98 -27.79 -0.45
N ASN A 14 4.07 -27.01 -0.36
CA ASN A 14 5.16 -27.02 -1.34
C ASN A 14 6.52 -27.00 -0.66
N ASP A 15 7.53 -27.58 -1.32
CA ASP A 15 8.89 -27.64 -0.82
C ASP A 15 9.63 -26.31 -1.00
N TYR A 16 9.25 -25.51 -2.00
CA TYR A 16 9.86 -24.21 -2.28
C TYR A 16 8.82 -23.19 -2.77
N TYR A 17 9.20 -21.91 -2.67
CA TYR A 17 8.49 -20.76 -3.23
C TYR A 17 9.50 -19.76 -3.77
N ASP A 18 9.19 -19.05 -4.83
CA ASP A 18 10.07 -18.00 -5.37
C ASP A 18 10.02 -16.74 -4.50
N TYR A 19 8.81 -16.37 -4.06
CA TYR A 19 8.57 -15.16 -3.29
C TYR A 19 7.58 -15.36 -2.15
N PHE A 20 7.87 -14.71 -1.04
CA PHE A 20 6.95 -14.46 0.05
C PHE A 20 6.60 -12.97 0.03
N ILE A 21 5.36 -12.64 -0.28
CA ILE A 21 4.91 -11.24 -0.31
C ILE A 21 4.14 -10.98 0.98
N ILE A 22 4.61 -10.02 1.78
CA ILE A 22 3.91 -9.55 2.97
C ILE A 22 3.54 -8.08 2.84
N ALA A 23 2.32 -7.76 3.26
CA ALA A 23 1.79 -6.41 3.26
C ALA A 23 1.31 -6.03 4.66
N GLY A 24 1.58 -4.80 5.05
CA GLY A 24 0.93 -4.15 6.18
C GLY A 24 -0.28 -3.32 5.71
N ASN A 25 -0.97 -2.69 6.66
CA ASN A 25 -1.96 -1.68 6.33
C ASN A 25 -1.30 -0.37 5.89
N SER A 26 -2.02 0.44 5.13
CA SER A 26 -1.51 1.70 4.58
C SER A 26 -1.07 2.72 5.64
N ASP A 27 -1.52 2.57 6.88
CA ASP A 27 -1.22 3.48 8.00
C ASP A 27 -0.31 2.89 9.08
N GLU A 28 0.20 1.67 8.90
CA GLU A 28 1.07 1.03 9.91
C GLU A 28 2.46 1.65 9.98
N ALA A 29 2.98 2.13 8.87
CA ALA A 29 4.29 2.77 8.77
C ALA A 29 4.27 4.26 9.10
N VAL A 30 3.09 4.89 9.14
CA VAL A 30 2.95 6.32 9.36
C VAL A 30 2.92 6.70 10.84
N GLU A 31 3.31 7.94 11.12
CA GLU A 31 3.25 8.51 12.46
C GLU A 31 1.81 8.59 12.97
N LYS A 32 1.56 8.03 14.14
CA LYS A 32 0.30 8.20 14.86
C LYS A 32 0.56 9.04 16.12
N LYS A 33 -0.03 10.21 16.19
CA LYS A 33 -0.04 11.01 17.42
C LYS A 33 -1.14 10.48 18.33
N ASP A 34 -0.79 9.61 19.26
CA ASP A 34 -1.73 9.10 20.24
C ASP A 34 -1.94 10.06 21.42
N ASP A 35 -1.03 11.01 21.61
CA ASP A 35 -1.14 12.02 22.66
C ASP A 35 -0.69 13.40 22.16
N ALA A 36 -1.65 14.32 22.04
CA ALA A 36 -1.40 15.72 21.71
C ALA A 36 -0.57 16.46 22.80
N SER A 37 -0.38 15.86 23.98
CA SER A 37 0.31 16.48 25.11
C SER A 37 1.84 16.30 25.08
N SER A 38 2.35 15.22 24.49
CA SER A 38 3.79 14.91 24.51
C SER A 38 4.59 15.54 23.36
N GLY A 39 3.94 15.87 22.25
CA GLY A 39 4.63 16.34 21.04
C GLY A 39 5.54 15.29 20.37
N GLU A 40 5.63 14.10 20.94
CA GLU A 40 6.47 13.01 20.44
C GLU A 40 5.81 12.29 19.26
N ARG A 41 6.62 11.96 18.25
CA ARG A 41 6.15 11.18 17.11
C ARG A 41 6.07 9.71 17.50
N VAL A 42 4.86 9.14 17.46
CA VAL A 42 4.64 7.74 17.82
C VAL A 42 4.43 6.91 16.56
N TYR A 43 5.32 5.98 16.32
CA TYR A 43 5.24 4.98 15.25
C TYR A 43 4.88 3.61 15.84
N ALA A 44 3.75 3.55 16.54
CA ALA A 44 3.37 2.43 17.41
C ALA A 44 3.40 1.03 16.76
N GLN A 45 3.38 0.96 15.43
CA GLN A 45 3.34 -0.34 14.71
C GLN A 45 4.63 -0.71 14.00
N ARG A 46 5.60 0.20 13.83
CA ARG A 46 6.85 -0.06 13.09
C ARG A 46 7.66 -1.22 13.66
N GLU A 47 7.85 -1.26 14.96
CA GLU A 47 8.58 -2.37 15.60
C GLU A 47 7.83 -3.70 15.47
N THR A 48 6.50 -3.69 15.56
CA THR A 48 5.68 -4.88 15.39
C THR A 48 5.73 -5.39 13.95
N MET A 49 5.72 -4.49 12.96
CA MET A 49 5.92 -4.82 11.55
C MET A 49 7.29 -5.45 11.32
N LEU A 50 8.37 -4.84 11.84
CA LEU A 50 9.72 -5.34 11.68
C LEU A 50 9.87 -6.75 12.27
N ARG A 51 9.36 -6.96 13.51
CA ARG A 51 9.36 -8.31 14.13
C ARG A 51 8.55 -9.31 13.31
N GLY A 52 7.40 -8.90 12.77
CA GLY A 52 6.62 -9.74 11.85
C GLY A 52 7.39 -10.11 10.60
N ALA A 53 8.05 -9.13 9.99
CA ALA A 53 8.87 -9.34 8.79
C ALA A 53 10.06 -10.26 9.04
N GLN A 54 10.71 -10.18 10.21
CA GLN A 54 11.77 -11.10 10.62
C GLN A 54 11.31 -12.54 10.69
N ILE A 55 10.11 -12.79 11.27
CA ILE A 55 9.52 -14.14 11.32
C ILE A 55 9.27 -14.67 9.90
N PHE A 56 8.74 -13.84 9.00
CA PHE A 56 8.49 -14.25 7.62
C PHE A 56 9.78 -14.42 6.81
N LEU A 57 10.84 -13.66 7.11
CA LEU A 57 12.14 -13.84 6.48
C LEU A 57 12.73 -15.22 6.80
N GLU A 58 12.66 -15.67 8.06
CA GLU A 58 13.15 -17.00 8.42
C GLU A 58 12.35 -18.11 7.68
N LYS A 59 11.02 -17.96 7.59
CA LYS A 59 10.19 -18.89 6.81
C LYS A 59 10.51 -18.84 5.30
N ALA A 60 10.80 -17.66 4.76
CA ALA A 60 11.22 -17.51 3.36
C ALA A 60 12.55 -18.22 3.11
N LYS A 61 13.53 -18.07 4.01
CA LYS A 61 14.82 -18.76 3.92
C LYS A 61 14.68 -20.28 3.95
N GLU A 62 13.83 -20.82 4.83
CA GLU A 62 13.53 -22.25 4.88
C GLU A 62 12.97 -22.81 3.56
N LYS A 63 12.28 -21.96 2.79
CA LYS A 63 11.68 -22.30 1.50
C LYS A 63 12.48 -21.81 0.30
N GLN A 64 13.69 -21.29 0.53
CA GLN A 64 14.56 -20.69 -0.52
C GLN A 64 13.89 -19.54 -1.30
N ALA A 65 12.98 -18.82 -0.64
CA ALA A 65 12.20 -17.74 -1.23
C ALA A 65 12.81 -16.37 -0.91
N THR A 66 12.57 -15.40 -1.80
CA THR A 66 12.81 -13.99 -1.54
C THR A 66 11.65 -13.39 -0.75
N LEU A 67 11.93 -12.68 0.34
CA LEU A 67 10.91 -11.91 1.04
C LEU A 67 10.65 -10.59 0.30
N ALA A 68 9.41 -10.36 -0.12
CA ALA A 68 8.99 -9.12 -0.76
C ALA A 68 8.09 -8.30 0.19
N LEU A 69 8.54 -7.11 0.54
CA LEU A 69 7.84 -6.18 1.40
C LEU A 69 6.96 -5.27 0.54
N TRP A 70 5.65 -5.43 0.63
CA TRP A 70 4.69 -4.59 -0.06
C TRP A 70 4.53 -3.27 0.68
N ALA A 71 5.10 -2.17 0.15
CA ALA A 71 4.86 -0.81 0.64
C ALA A 71 3.50 -0.32 0.14
N PRO A 72 2.45 -0.32 0.99
CA PRO A 72 1.07 -0.13 0.56
C PRO A 72 0.80 1.31 0.10
N HIS A 73 -0.20 1.48 -0.76
CA HIS A 73 -0.65 2.79 -1.21
C HIS A 73 -1.07 3.69 -0.04
N ALA A 74 -0.82 4.99 -0.17
CA ALA A 74 -1.30 5.99 0.78
C ALA A 74 -2.81 6.25 0.60
N TYR A 75 -3.50 6.79 1.61
CA TYR A 75 -4.89 7.23 1.46
C TYR A 75 -5.00 8.45 0.53
N LYS A 76 -6.05 8.52 -0.27
CA LYS A 76 -6.26 9.51 -1.35
C LYS A 76 -5.97 10.95 -0.91
N TYR A 77 -6.41 11.33 0.27
CA TYR A 77 -6.29 12.69 0.79
C TYR A 77 -5.44 12.80 2.06
N GLY A 78 -4.70 11.74 2.42
CA GLY A 78 -3.85 11.72 3.59
C GLY A 78 -4.50 11.10 4.83
N PHE A 79 -4.06 11.49 6.01
CA PHE A 79 -4.36 10.80 7.26
C PHE A 79 -4.77 11.76 8.38
N PHE A 80 -5.82 11.38 9.14
CA PHE A 80 -6.17 11.97 10.42
C PHE A 80 -5.59 11.13 11.56
N SER A 81 -4.89 11.76 12.50
CA SER A 81 -4.37 11.07 13.68
C SER A 81 -5.50 10.47 14.53
N GLY A 82 -5.29 9.24 15.01
CA GLY A 82 -6.08 8.63 16.08
C GLY A 82 -7.48 8.12 15.74
N MET A 83 -7.90 8.14 14.49
CA MET A 83 -9.28 7.77 14.12
C MET A 83 -9.30 6.94 12.84
N GLY A 84 -9.99 5.82 12.80
CA GLY A 84 -10.22 5.01 11.60
C GLY A 84 -10.99 5.74 10.47
N VAL A 85 -11.09 7.06 10.55
CA VAL A 85 -11.74 7.93 9.56
C VAL A 85 -10.68 8.54 8.66
N LYS A 86 -10.90 8.47 7.35
CA LYS A 86 -10.01 9.05 6.34
C LYS A 86 -10.52 10.41 5.87
N PRO A 87 -9.62 11.34 5.48
CA PRO A 87 -10.03 12.62 4.92
C PRO A 87 -10.92 12.44 3.68
N TRP A 88 -11.96 13.25 3.56
CA TRP A 88 -12.90 13.20 2.43
C TRP A 88 -12.65 14.27 1.36
N LYS A 89 -11.65 15.12 1.57
CA LYS A 89 -11.17 16.10 0.60
C LYS A 89 -9.70 16.41 0.84
N LYS A 90 -9.03 16.92 -0.20
CA LYS A 90 -7.64 17.39 -0.12
C LYS A 90 -7.52 18.60 0.83
N GLY A 91 -6.41 18.66 1.56
CA GLY A 91 -6.05 19.76 2.46
C GLY A 91 -4.58 19.80 2.78
N ASN A 92 -4.20 20.70 3.69
CA ASN A 92 -2.85 20.83 4.19
C ASN A 92 -2.76 20.29 5.63
N VAL A 93 -1.57 19.89 6.05
CA VAL A 93 -1.33 19.50 7.43
C VAL A 93 -1.74 20.64 8.37
N GLY A 94 -2.53 20.30 9.40
CA GLY A 94 -3.13 21.25 10.33
C GLY A 94 -4.55 21.70 9.98
N ASP A 95 -5.04 21.43 8.76
CA ASP A 95 -6.42 21.75 8.39
C ASP A 95 -7.40 20.96 9.24
N GLN A 96 -8.46 21.64 9.65
CA GLN A 96 -9.54 21.06 10.45
C GLN A 96 -10.76 20.71 9.59
N TYR A 97 -11.29 19.52 9.84
CA TYR A 97 -12.45 18.97 9.18
C TYR A 97 -13.51 18.64 10.23
N LYS A 98 -14.77 19.02 9.97
CA LYS A 98 -15.89 18.73 10.88
C LYS A 98 -16.83 17.71 10.26
N LYS A 99 -17.12 16.64 10.99
CA LYS A 99 -18.09 15.62 10.62
C LYS A 99 -18.71 15.02 11.86
N ASP A 100 -20.05 14.87 11.86
CA ASP A 100 -20.82 14.24 12.93
C ASP A 100 -20.51 14.83 14.34
N GLY A 101 -20.39 16.17 14.41
CA GLY A 101 -20.08 16.90 15.64
C GLY A 101 -18.63 16.78 16.14
N LYS A 102 -17.77 16.05 15.42
CA LYS A 102 -16.37 15.87 15.75
C LYS A 102 -15.47 16.72 14.84
N THR A 103 -14.33 17.13 15.37
CA THR A 103 -13.28 17.82 14.62
C THR A 103 -12.09 16.89 14.41
N TYR A 104 -11.61 16.82 13.17
CA TYR A 104 -10.47 16.01 12.75
C TYR A 104 -9.39 16.94 12.21
N THR A 105 -8.15 16.72 12.56
CA THR A 105 -7.02 17.49 12.04
C THR A 105 -6.22 16.63 11.07
N LEU A 106 -5.94 17.15 9.87
CA LEU A 106 -5.08 16.48 8.91
C LEU A 106 -3.64 16.49 9.43
N THR A 107 -3.07 15.32 9.66
CA THR A 107 -1.71 15.18 10.20
C THR A 107 -0.69 14.83 9.15
N LEU A 108 -1.09 14.13 8.09
CA LEU A 108 -0.26 13.81 6.93
C LEU A 108 -1.05 14.00 5.66
N THR A 109 -0.43 14.60 4.65
CA THR A 109 -0.95 14.60 3.28
C THR A 109 -0.77 13.21 2.65
N ASN A 110 -1.34 12.98 1.45
CA ASN A 110 -1.06 11.77 0.68
C ASN A 110 0.45 11.63 0.40
N GLU A 111 1.12 12.72 0.02
CA GLU A 111 2.55 12.75 -0.25
C GLU A 111 3.38 12.39 0.98
N ASP A 112 3.04 12.93 2.15
CA ASP A 112 3.71 12.57 3.41
C ASP A 112 3.54 11.08 3.73
N MET A 113 2.34 10.52 3.53
CA MET A 113 2.10 9.09 3.73
C MET A 113 2.92 8.22 2.78
N VAL A 114 3.01 8.60 1.50
CA VAL A 114 3.85 7.89 0.51
C VAL A 114 5.30 7.88 0.98
N LYS A 115 5.83 9.04 1.37
CA LYS A 115 7.20 9.18 1.86
C LYS A 115 7.45 8.34 3.11
N GLU A 116 6.57 8.41 4.10
CA GLU A 116 6.68 7.64 5.34
C GLU A 116 6.65 6.12 5.07
N ASN A 117 5.70 5.66 4.26
CA ASN A 117 5.60 4.26 3.88
C ASN A 117 6.87 3.80 3.15
N LEU A 118 7.28 4.47 2.09
CA LEU A 118 8.43 4.06 1.29
C LEU A 118 9.71 4.03 2.13
N THR A 119 9.97 5.10 2.90
CA THR A 119 11.16 5.20 3.75
C THR A 119 11.20 4.06 4.79
N TRP A 120 10.07 3.75 5.43
CA TRP A 120 10.04 2.70 6.43
C TRP A 120 10.24 1.31 5.84
N TYR A 121 9.59 0.99 4.70
CA TYR A 121 9.75 -0.31 4.06
C TYR A 121 11.16 -0.51 3.49
N GLN A 122 11.80 0.54 2.97
CA GLN A 122 13.21 0.51 2.56
C GLN A 122 14.13 0.27 3.77
N HIS A 123 13.88 0.98 4.89
CA HIS A 123 14.65 0.77 6.12
C HIS A 123 14.47 -0.65 6.69
N MET A 124 13.26 -1.21 6.65
CA MET A 124 13.06 -2.61 7.03
C MET A 124 13.86 -3.57 6.13
N ALA A 125 13.88 -3.32 4.80
CA ALA A 125 14.64 -4.16 3.89
C ALA A 125 16.15 -4.09 4.16
N GLU A 126 16.69 -2.91 4.52
CA GLU A 126 18.08 -2.74 4.94
C GLU A 126 18.40 -3.54 6.21
N ILE A 127 17.53 -3.50 7.22
CA ILE A 127 17.69 -4.26 8.48
C ILE A 127 17.62 -5.77 8.23
N LEU A 128 16.69 -6.21 7.39
CA LEU A 128 16.47 -7.62 7.08
C LEU A 128 17.58 -8.19 6.18
N GLY A 129 18.20 -7.36 5.36
CA GLY A 129 19.36 -7.68 4.56
C GLY A 129 19.05 -8.50 3.30
N GLU A 130 20.05 -9.28 2.88
CA GLU A 130 19.99 -10.06 1.64
C GLU A 130 18.79 -11.01 1.60
N GLY A 131 18.18 -11.15 0.43
CA GLY A 131 16.96 -11.94 0.23
C GLY A 131 15.68 -11.17 0.52
N THR A 132 15.75 -9.84 0.72
CA THR A 132 14.59 -8.98 0.92
C THR A 132 14.52 -7.91 -0.17
N ILE A 133 13.34 -7.74 -0.77
CA ILE A 133 13.06 -6.66 -1.73
C ILE A 133 11.86 -5.84 -1.29
N VAL A 134 11.73 -4.61 -1.80
CA VAL A 134 10.56 -3.74 -1.59
C VAL A 134 9.76 -3.63 -2.87
N LEU A 135 8.44 -3.79 -2.76
CA LEU A 135 7.45 -3.52 -3.82
C LEU A 135 6.90 -2.11 -3.59
N PRO A 136 7.33 -1.06 -4.30
CA PRO A 136 7.04 0.34 -3.99
C PRO A 136 5.65 0.78 -4.50
N VAL A 137 4.58 0.11 -4.08
CA VAL A 137 3.21 0.35 -4.56
C VAL A 137 2.74 1.77 -4.24
N CYS A 138 3.09 2.31 -3.07
CA CYS A 138 2.74 3.69 -2.70
C CYS A 138 3.29 4.73 -3.68
N GLU A 139 4.54 4.56 -4.12
CA GLU A 139 5.19 5.46 -5.08
C GLU A 139 4.58 5.34 -6.48
N ALA A 140 4.28 4.13 -6.90
CA ALA A 140 3.64 3.88 -8.19
C ALA A 140 2.27 4.55 -8.28
N TYR A 141 1.45 4.47 -7.22
CA TYR A 141 0.16 5.18 -7.17
C TYR A 141 0.35 6.68 -7.34
N ARG A 142 1.28 7.28 -6.60
CA ARG A 142 1.59 8.70 -6.71
C ARG A 142 2.01 9.07 -8.14
N THR A 143 2.94 8.33 -8.71
CA THR A 143 3.47 8.56 -10.06
C THR A 143 2.38 8.53 -11.12
N VAL A 144 1.49 7.53 -11.05
CA VAL A 144 0.38 7.41 -12.02
C VAL A 144 -0.63 8.55 -11.88
N ILE A 145 -1.01 8.89 -10.65
CA ILE A 145 -1.97 9.97 -10.37
C ILE A 145 -1.42 11.34 -10.80
N GLU A 146 -0.14 11.61 -10.56
CA GLU A 146 0.51 12.87 -10.96
C GLU A 146 0.57 13.04 -12.48
N GLN A 147 0.81 11.95 -13.22
CA GLN A 147 0.90 12.01 -14.68
C GLN A 147 -0.45 11.97 -15.40
N TYR A 148 -1.45 11.29 -14.82
CA TYR A 148 -2.76 11.08 -15.43
C TYR A 148 -3.91 11.35 -14.45
N PRO A 149 -3.98 12.56 -13.84
CA PRO A 149 -4.90 12.85 -12.72
C PRO A 149 -6.39 12.79 -13.07
N THR A 150 -6.73 12.92 -14.36
CA THR A 150 -8.13 12.88 -14.85
C THR A 150 -8.52 11.53 -15.44
N LEU A 151 -7.55 10.70 -15.79
CA LEU A 151 -7.78 9.41 -16.46
C LEU A 151 -7.73 8.24 -15.47
N VAL A 152 -6.90 8.34 -14.43
CA VAL A 152 -6.67 7.26 -13.47
C VAL A 152 -6.92 7.73 -12.06
N ASP A 153 -8.03 7.30 -11.47
CA ASP A 153 -8.28 7.39 -10.03
C ASP A 153 -8.30 5.97 -9.44
N PRO A 154 -7.26 5.57 -8.70
CA PRO A 154 -7.12 4.20 -8.21
C PRO A 154 -7.88 3.92 -6.91
N TYR A 155 -8.67 4.86 -6.41
CA TYR A 155 -9.38 4.74 -5.15
C TYR A 155 -10.87 4.48 -5.32
N LEU A 156 -11.46 3.79 -4.33
CA LEU A 156 -12.91 3.67 -4.20
C LEU A 156 -13.50 4.98 -3.69
N GLU A 157 -14.54 5.44 -4.37
CA GLU A 157 -15.25 6.64 -3.95
C GLU A 157 -16.14 6.38 -2.72
N PRO A 158 -16.37 7.41 -1.88
CA PRO A 158 -17.37 7.33 -0.81
C PRO A 158 -18.76 7.00 -1.35
N GLY A 159 -19.44 6.09 -0.67
CA GLY A 159 -20.81 5.68 -1.04
C GLY A 159 -20.89 4.35 -1.80
N VAL A 160 -19.78 3.82 -2.31
CA VAL A 160 -19.70 2.40 -2.72
C VAL A 160 -19.31 1.52 -1.54
N GLU A 161 -19.58 0.23 -1.63
CA GLU A 161 -19.18 -0.73 -0.59
C GLU A 161 -17.66 -0.63 -0.33
N CYS A 162 -17.28 -0.47 0.94
CA CYS A 162 -15.89 -0.19 1.37
C CYS A 162 -15.29 1.12 0.84
N GLY A 163 -16.06 2.00 0.20
CA GLY A 163 -15.59 3.28 -0.33
C GLY A 163 -15.33 4.32 0.76
N ASP A 164 -14.06 4.67 0.96
CA ASP A 164 -13.64 5.58 2.02
C ASP A 164 -12.41 6.43 1.67
N ASN A 165 -12.11 6.58 0.37
CA ASN A 165 -10.88 7.25 -0.12
C ASN A 165 -9.57 6.59 0.34
N GLY A 166 -9.63 5.38 0.85
CA GLY A 166 -8.46 4.64 1.31
C GLY A 166 -8.31 3.28 0.65
N HIS A 167 -9.43 2.63 0.29
CA HIS A 167 -9.38 1.36 -0.40
C HIS A 167 -9.18 1.54 -1.91
N GLN A 168 -8.53 0.57 -2.51
CA GLN A 168 -8.23 0.57 -3.94
C GLN A 168 -9.40 0.00 -4.76
N ASN A 169 -9.57 0.53 -5.96
CA ASN A 169 -10.46 -0.01 -6.99
C ASN A 169 -9.69 -0.91 -7.99
N ASN A 170 -10.31 -1.29 -9.10
CA ASN A 170 -9.66 -2.12 -10.11
C ASN A 170 -8.43 -1.46 -10.76
N LEU A 171 -8.42 -0.14 -10.94
CA LEU A 171 -7.23 0.58 -11.44
C LEU A 171 -6.09 0.49 -10.43
N GLY A 172 -6.38 0.66 -9.14
CA GLY A 172 -5.39 0.48 -8.08
C GLY A 172 -4.83 -0.94 -8.03
N ASN A 173 -5.69 -1.95 -8.16
CA ASN A 173 -5.25 -3.34 -8.24
C ASN A 173 -4.33 -3.58 -9.45
N TYR A 174 -4.65 -2.96 -10.60
CA TYR A 174 -3.82 -3.08 -11.80
C TYR A 174 -2.45 -2.41 -11.63
N ILE A 175 -2.39 -1.20 -11.06
CA ILE A 175 -1.12 -0.54 -10.71
C ILE A 175 -0.28 -1.46 -9.81
N SER A 176 -0.88 -1.99 -8.76
CA SER A 176 -0.21 -2.89 -7.82
C SER A 176 0.34 -4.14 -8.50
N ALA A 177 -0.43 -4.76 -9.39
CA ALA A 177 0.01 -5.92 -10.16
C ALA A 177 1.18 -5.60 -11.10
N CYS A 178 1.16 -4.42 -11.75
CA CYS A 178 2.26 -3.96 -12.61
C CYS A 178 3.56 -3.75 -11.82
N VAL A 179 3.46 -3.16 -10.61
CA VAL A 179 4.61 -2.97 -9.71
C VAL A 179 5.19 -4.31 -9.26
N CYS A 180 4.34 -5.24 -8.83
CA CYS A 180 4.77 -6.59 -8.46
C CYS A 180 5.49 -7.27 -9.62
N PHE A 181 4.90 -7.21 -10.83
CA PHE A 181 5.51 -7.80 -12.02
C PHE A 181 6.87 -7.18 -12.32
N GLN A 182 6.97 -5.85 -12.33
CA GLN A 182 8.22 -5.14 -12.57
C GLN A 182 9.30 -5.48 -11.54
N SER A 183 8.94 -5.51 -10.27
CA SER A 183 9.88 -5.79 -9.18
C SER A 183 10.39 -7.24 -9.20
N ILE A 184 9.56 -8.18 -9.66
CA ILE A 184 9.90 -9.62 -9.71
C ILE A 184 10.65 -9.97 -11.00
N PHE A 185 10.21 -9.44 -12.14
CA PHE A 185 10.76 -9.82 -13.47
C PHE A 185 11.70 -8.78 -14.07
N GLY A 186 11.92 -7.63 -13.42
CA GLY A 186 12.82 -6.57 -13.90
C GLY A 186 12.28 -5.80 -15.12
N THR A 187 11.04 -6.04 -15.54
CA THR A 187 10.44 -5.40 -16.69
C THR A 187 8.94 -5.18 -16.44
N LEU A 188 8.38 -4.15 -17.06
CA LEU A 188 6.93 -3.93 -16.99
C LEU A 188 6.16 -4.99 -17.80
N PRO A 189 4.95 -5.36 -17.35
CA PRO A 189 4.07 -6.19 -18.19
C PRO A 189 3.61 -5.40 -19.42
N PRO A 190 3.20 -6.08 -20.50
CA PRO A 190 2.50 -5.41 -21.59
C PRO A 190 1.21 -4.76 -21.09
N ALA A 191 0.77 -3.66 -21.71
CA ALA A 191 -0.52 -3.03 -21.41
C ALA A 191 -1.67 -3.97 -21.85
N VAL A 192 -2.08 -4.83 -20.95
CA VAL A 192 -3.17 -5.78 -21.18
C VAL A 192 -4.40 -5.31 -20.43
N VAL A 193 -5.52 -5.23 -21.14
CA VAL A 193 -6.83 -5.07 -20.49
C VAL A 193 -7.19 -6.41 -19.87
N PRO A 194 -7.29 -6.52 -18.54
CA PRO A 194 -7.69 -7.76 -17.91
C PRO A 194 -9.07 -8.17 -18.45
N LYS A 195 -9.20 -9.38 -18.96
CA LYS A 195 -10.53 -9.93 -19.24
C LYS A 195 -11.29 -9.90 -17.92
N SER A 196 -12.39 -9.15 -17.92
CA SER A 196 -13.11 -8.81 -16.72
C SER A 196 -13.41 -10.02 -15.84
N HIS A 197 -12.69 -10.17 -14.74
CA HIS A 197 -13.15 -10.96 -13.61
C HIS A 197 -14.02 -10.09 -12.70
N THR A 198 -14.85 -9.28 -13.32
CA THR A 198 -15.58 -8.17 -12.70
C THR A 198 -16.86 -8.61 -12.01
N SER A 199 -17.02 -9.86 -11.69
CA SER A 199 -18.12 -10.25 -10.81
C SER A 199 -17.81 -9.73 -9.38
N GLY A 200 -18.20 -8.49 -9.12
CA GLY A 200 -18.39 -7.98 -7.78
C GLY A 200 -17.37 -6.99 -7.22
N LEU A 201 -16.30 -6.62 -7.93
CA LEU A 201 -15.42 -5.56 -7.42
C LEU A 201 -15.89 -4.17 -7.88
N PRO A 202 -16.00 -3.20 -6.95
CA PRO A 202 -16.31 -1.82 -7.31
C PRO A 202 -15.24 -1.21 -8.23
N GLY A 203 -15.64 -0.44 -9.25
CA GLY A 203 -14.71 0.32 -10.08
C GLY A 203 -14.70 -0.03 -11.58
N GLY A 204 -15.58 -0.96 -12.03
CA GLY A 204 -15.78 -1.22 -13.45
C GLY A 204 -14.61 -1.88 -14.17
N SER A 205 -14.70 -1.97 -15.49
CA SER A 205 -13.65 -2.53 -16.35
C SER A 205 -12.57 -1.48 -16.62
N ILE A 206 -11.31 -1.90 -16.62
CA ILE A 206 -10.19 -1.05 -17.02
C ILE A 206 -10.21 -0.88 -18.54
N THR A 207 -10.10 0.35 -19.03
CA THR A 207 -10.00 0.61 -20.46
C THR A 207 -8.57 0.40 -20.96
N LYS A 208 -8.42 0.18 -22.28
CA LYS A 208 -7.09 0.09 -22.90
C LYS A 208 -6.26 1.34 -22.67
N GLU A 209 -6.89 2.52 -22.81
CA GLU A 209 -6.24 3.81 -22.59
C GLU A 209 -5.72 3.95 -21.14
N GLN A 210 -6.51 3.51 -20.15
CA GLN A 210 -6.08 3.51 -18.74
C GLN A 210 -4.92 2.54 -18.50
N ALA A 211 -4.96 1.34 -19.07
CA ALA A 211 -3.87 0.37 -18.95
C ALA A 211 -2.57 0.91 -19.59
N GLU A 212 -2.65 1.51 -20.78
CA GLU A 212 -1.51 2.14 -21.46
C GLU A 212 -0.96 3.33 -20.64
N ALA A 213 -1.82 4.18 -20.09
CA ALA A 213 -1.41 5.30 -19.25
C ALA A 213 -0.64 4.83 -18.01
N ILE A 214 -1.13 3.77 -17.33
CA ILE A 214 -0.46 3.19 -16.16
C ILE A 214 0.92 2.67 -16.54
N ILE A 215 1.03 1.87 -17.59
CA ILE A 215 2.33 1.33 -18.04
C ILE A 215 3.29 2.45 -18.42
N ASN A 216 2.83 3.46 -19.16
CA ASN A 216 3.65 4.61 -19.55
C ASN A 216 4.13 5.44 -18.35
N ALA A 217 3.32 5.56 -17.29
CA ALA A 217 3.73 6.23 -16.07
C ALA A 217 4.84 5.48 -15.34
N LEU A 218 4.72 4.14 -15.27
CA LEU A 218 5.66 3.29 -14.56
C LEU A 218 6.96 3.01 -15.34
N ALA A 219 7.00 3.31 -16.64
CA ALA A 219 8.18 3.09 -17.51
C ALA A 219 9.27 4.17 -17.35
N LYS A 220 9.00 5.25 -16.60
CA LYS A 220 9.93 6.38 -16.41
C LYS A 220 10.72 6.21 -15.13
#